data_c5a2064ca7d6d3c0b7e608a0f4148936
#
_entry.id   c5a2064ca7d6d3c0b7e608a0f4148936
#
_cell.length_a   1.000
_cell.length_b   1.000
_cell.length_c   1.000
_cell.angle_alpha   90.00
_cell.angle_beta   90.00
_cell.angle_gamma   90.00
#
_symmetry.space_group_name_H-M   'P 1'
#
loop_
_entity.id
_entity.type
_entity.pdbx_description
1 polymer ?
#
loop_
_entity_poly.entity_id
_entity_poly.type
_entity_poly.pdbx_seq_one_letter_code
_entity_poly.pdbx_strand_id
1 'polypeptide(L)'
;MRTIYTGILGLLALLLAGCSFQSALDKLVSPERQKEIIAIAERFCTDPASTVSLLHPEIANTAVAAASQLPRECPEGPATWQLASYEWKTNATPGLKQRQEEVVVVGQSGAKWTTVSLRFYAENDAPLQITEWNVVASQTKPEALTFIESYEAGAKTARIAVPLVLLAIGGLIFWLIRRRRAKRGTPPL
;
A
#
# COMPACT_ATOMS: atom_id res chain seq x y z
N MET A 1 -22.72 -32.17 -12.34
CA MET A 1 -22.59 -30.79 -12.83
C MET A 1 -22.94 -29.71 -11.78
N ARG A 2 -23.87 -29.91 -10.85
CA ARG A 2 -24.20 -28.92 -9.79
C ARG A 2 -23.03 -28.56 -8.86
N THR A 3 -22.20 -29.50 -8.48
CA THR A 3 -21.06 -29.32 -7.56
C THR A 3 -19.91 -28.48 -8.13
N ILE A 4 -19.71 -28.48 -9.47
CA ILE A 4 -18.64 -27.70 -10.11
C ILE A 4 -18.98 -26.20 -10.10
N TYR A 5 -20.25 -25.84 -10.31
CA TYR A 5 -20.68 -24.45 -10.30
C TYR A 5 -20.64 -23.80 -8.91
N THR A 6 -20.97 -24.55 -7.85
CA THR A 6 -20.83 -24.09 -6.47
C THR A 6 -19.38 -23.87 -6.07
N GLY A 7 -18.45 -24.71 -6.53
CA GLY A 7 -17.00 -24.55 -6.28
C GLY A 7 -16.43 -23.32 -6.99
N ILE A 8 -16.80 -23.07 -8.25
CA ILE A 8 -16.33 -21.91 -9.02
C ILE A 8 -16.88 -20.60 -8.43
N LEU A 9 -18.17 -20.56 -8.04
CA LEU A 9 -18.77 -19.40 -7.37
C LEU A 9 -18.11 -19.10 -6.03
N GLY A 10 -17.80 -20.12 -5.22
CA GLY A 10 -17.11 -19.98 -3.95
C GLY A 10 -15.66 -19.47 -4.12
N LEU A 11 -14.94 -19.97 -5.10
CA LEU A 11 -13.57 -19.53 -5.42
C LEU A 11 -13.55 -18.08 -5.93
N LEU A 12 -14.52 -17.71 -6.78
CA LEU A 12 -14.67 -16.34 -7.27
C LEU A 12 -15.04 -15.37 -6.14
N ALA A 13 -15.90 -15.76 -5.21
CA ALA A 13 -16.27 -14.94 -4.05
C ALA A 13 -15.07 -14.71 -3.10
N LEU A 14 -14.19 -15.71 -2.95
CA LEU A 14 -12.94 -15.60 -2.18
C LEU A 14 -11.91 -14.67 -2.87
N LEU A 15 -11.82 -14.70 -4.20
CA LEU A 15 -10.96 -13.79 -4.96
C LEU A 15 -11.45 -12.33 -4.92
N LEU A 16 -12.75 -12.13 -4.69
CA LEU A 16 -13.40 -10.81 -4.61
C LEU A 16 -13.45 -10.23 -3.19
N ALA A 17 -12.99 -10.95 -2.18
CA ALA A 17 -12.70 -10.40 -0.87
C ALA A 17 -11.49 -9.45 -0.98
N GLY A 18 -11.72 -8.34 -1.71
CA GLY A 18 -10.72 -7.37 -2.13
C GLY A 18 -9.89 -6.88 -0.94
N CYS A 19 -8.61 -7.11 -1.00
CA CYS A 19 -7.66 -6.51 -0.09
C CYS A 19 -7.80 -4.99 -0.18
N SER A 20 -8.04 -4.30 0.95
CA SER A 20 -7.82 -2.87 1.03
C SER A 20 -6.31 -2.61 0.85
N PHE A 21 -5.92 -1.41 0.43
CA PHE A 21 -4.50 -1.04 0.35
C PHE A 21 -3.81 -1.31 1.70
N GLN A 22 -4.45 -0.96 2.82
CA GLN A 22 -3.93 -1.23 4.15
C GLN A 22 -3.72 -2.73 4.38
N SER A 23 -4.66 -3.59 4.02
CA SER A 23 -4.48 -5.04 4.18
C SER A 23 -3.42 -5.63 3.25
N ALA A 24 -3.10 -4.97 2.14
CA ALA A 24 -1.96 -5.34 1.30
C ALA A 24 -0.64 -4.90 1.95
N LEU A 25 -0.57 -3.69 2.50
CA LEU A 25 0.56 -3.22 3.29
C LEU A 25 0.84 -4.11 4.50
N ASP A 26 -0.20 -4.48 5.26
CA ASP A 26 -0.08 -5.34 6.46
C ASP A 26 0.48 -6.75 6.13
N LYS A 27 0.31 -7.21 4.90
CA LYS A 27 0.90 -8.46 4.40
C LYS A 27 2.35 -8.31 3.96
N LEU A 28 2.72 -7.13 3.48
CA LEU A 28 4.05 -6.83 2.95
C LEU A 28 4.99 -6.36 4.06
N VAL A 29 4.48 -5.60 5.02
CA VAL A 29 5.24 -4.95 6.08
C VAL A 29 4.57 -5.25 7.42
N SER A 30 5.31 -5.83 8.36
CA SER A 30 4.75 -6.09 9.69
C SER A 30 4.31 -4.79 10.37
N PRO A 31 3.28 -4.82 11.22
CA PRO A 31 2.80 -3.64 11.93
C PRO A 31 3.88 -2.95 12.76
N GLU A 32 4.84 -3.73 13.30
CA GLU A 32 6.00 -3.23 14.06
C GLU A 32 6.91 -2.42 13.14
N ARG A 33 7.21 -2.94 11.94
CA ARG A 33 8.05 -2.24 10.96
C ARG A 33 7.37 -0.98 10.44
N GLN A 34 6.05 -1.00 10.23
CA GLN A 34 5.30 0.19 9.83
C GLN A 34 5.42 1.29 10.90
N LYS A 35 5.23 0.95 12.18
CA LYS A 35 5.38 1.89 13.30
C LYS A 35 6.78 2.44 13.39
N GLU A 36 7.80 1.60 13.20
CA GLU A 36 9.20 2.03 13.20
C GLU A 36 9.48 3.03 12.08
N ILE A 37 9.05 2.74 10.85
CA ILE A 37 9.21 3.62 9.69
C ILE A 37 8.54 4.96 9.94
N ILE A 38 7.29 4.95 10.43
CA ILE A 38 6.54 6.17 10.75
C ILE A 38 7.28 6.97 11.84
N ALA A 39 7.73 6.32 12.90
CA ALA A 39 8.48 7.00 13.98
C ALA A 39 9.80 7.59 13.49
N ILE A 40 10.49 6.94 12.55
CA ILE A 40 11.69 7.49 11.91
C ILE A 40 11.35 8.74 11.10
N ALA A 41 10.30 8.68 10.26
CA ALA A 41 9.87 9.82 9.47
C ALA A 41 9.44 11.02 10.33
N GLU A 42 8.71 10.77 11.41
CA GLU A 42 8.34 11.80 12.39
C GLU A 42 9.56 12.45 13.04
N ARG A 43 10.60 11.65 13.37
CA ARG A 43 11.84 12.16 13.95
C ARG A 43 12.61 13.14 13.05
N PHE A 44 12.54 12.99 11.73
CA PHE A 44 13.11 14.00 10.83
C PHE A 44 12.49 15.38 11.04
N CYS A 45 11.26 15.45 11.49
CA CYS A 45 10.56 16.70 11.77
C CYS A 45 10.70 17.17 13.23
N THR A 46 10.71 16.26 14.19
CA THR A 46 10.68 16.60 15.61
C THR A 46 12.06 16.68 16.25
N ASP A 47 12.97 15.80 15.85
CA ASP A 47 14.35 15.72 16.35
C ASP A 47 15.31 15.21 15.26
N PRO A 48 15.61 16.05 14.25
CA PRO A 48 16.51 15.69 13.15
C PRO A 48 17.87 15.19 13.60
N ALA A 49 18.38 15.70 14.72
CA ALA A 49 19.70 15.30 15.24
C ALA A 49 19.76 13.82 15.63
N SER A 50 18.67 13.27 16.16
CA SER A 50 18.58 11.86 16.52
C SER A 50 18.55 10.91 15.31
N THR A 51 18.22 11.42 14.11
CA THR A 51 18.20 10.61 12.89
C THR A 51 19.59 10.33 12.33
N VAL A 52 20.60 11.12 12.69
CA VAL A 52 21.96 11.01 12.16
C VAL A 52 22.55 9.60 12.37
N SER A 53 22.26 8.97 13.50
CA SER A 53 22.71 7.61 13.80
C SER A 53 22.08 6.52 12.91
N LEU A 54 20.98 6.83 12.24
CA LEU A 54 20.29 5.94 11.31
C LEU A 54 20.78 6.09 9.87
N LEU A 55 21.52 7.16 9.59
CA LEU A 55 22.01 7.48 8.25
C LEU A 55 23.28 6.71 7.93
N HIS A 56 23.42 6.34 6.67
CA HIS A 56 24.70 5.85 6.17
C HIS A 56 25.78 6.92 6.35
N PRO A 57 27.02 6.57 6.74
CA PRO A 57 28.08 7.54 7.02
C PRO A 57 28.33 8.57 5.92
N GLU A 58 28.16 8.17 4.66
CA GLU A 58 28.37 9.05 3.49
C GLU A 58 27.36 10.22 3.43
N ILE A 59 26.16 10.05 3.98
CA ILE A 59 25.11 11.08 3.98
C ILE A 59 24.83 11.69 5.35
N ALA A 60 25.49 11.22 6.41
CA ALA A 60 25.24 11.69 7.77
C ALA A 60 25.38 13.23 7.91
N ASN A 61 26.37 13.81 7.24
CA ASN A 61 26.60 15.25 7.25
C ASN A 61 25.51 16.04 6.51
N THR A 62 24.82 15.45 5.55
CA THR A 62 23.77 16.15 4.78
C THR A 62 22.54 16.46 5.63
N ALA A 63 22.17 15.56 6.55
CA ALA A 63 21.04 15.80 7.45
C ALA A 63 21.34 16.93 8.45
N VAL A 64 22.58 17.03 8.95
CA VAL A 64 22.99 18.14 9.83
C VAL A 64 22.92 19.47 9.07
N ALA A 65 23.40 19.51 7.83
CA ALA A 65 23.35 20.70 7.00
C ALA A 65 21.90 21.13 6.66
N ALA A 66 21.01 20.17 6.44
CA ALA A 66 19.61 20.43 6.11
C ALA A 66 18.72 20.73 7.35
N ALA A 67 19.18 20.44 8.57
CA ALA A 67 18.40 20.57 9.80
C ALA A 67 17.76 21.96 9.99
N SER A 68 18.41 23.03 9.50
CA SER A 68 17.87 24.38 9.54
C SER A 68 16.70 24.63 8.60
N GLN A 69 16.54 23.84 7.55
CA GLN A 69 15.47 23.94 6.56
C GLN A 69 14.28 23.03 6.90
N LEU A 70 14.50 21.92 7.55
CA LEU A 70 13.49 20.93 7.92
C LEU A 70 12.26 21.52 8.64
N PRO A 71 12.37 22.49 9.59
CA PRO A 71 11.20 23.06 10.24
C PRO A 71 10.20 23.73 9.29
N ARG A 72 10.66 24.20 8.12
CA ARG A 72 9.78 24.79 7.10
C ARG A 72 8.96 23.75 6.35
N GLU A 73 9.52 22.55 6.18
CA GLU A 73 8.92 21.42 5.47
C GLU A 73 8.06 20.54 6.39
N CYS A 74 8.24 20.68 7.70
CA CYS A 74 7.57 19.88 8.70
C CYS A 74 6.22 20.44 9.15
N PRO A 75 5.31 19.61 9.70
CA PRO A 75 4.06 20.05 10.25
C PRO A 75 4.25 21.02 11.43
N GLU A 76 3.41 22.01 11.55
CA GLU A 76 3.34 22.89 12.71
C GLU A 76 2.41 22.27 13.76
N GLY A 77 2.98 21.65 14.81
CA GLY A 77 2.21 21.01 15.88
C GLY A 77 1.88 19.52 15.61
N PRO A 78 0.89 18.97 16.34
CA PRO A 78 0.55 17.55 16.22
C PRO A 78 0.13 17.18 14.80
N ALA A 79 0.69 16.11 14.26
CA ALA A 79 0.39 15.61 12.94
C ALA A 79 -0.06 14.16 12.99
N THR A 80 -0.93 13.77 12.06
CA THR A 80 -1.26 12.37 11.82
C THR A 80 -0.34 11.84 10.73
N TRP A 81 0.41 10.80 11.05
CA TRP A 81 1.36 10.18 10.14
C TRP A 81 0.85 8.83 9.64
N GLN A 82 1.09 8.54 8.36
CA GLN A 82 0.73 7.26 7.75
C GLN A 82 1.73 6.83 6.68
N LEU A 83 1.96 5.53 6.55
CA LEU A 83 2.75 4.95 5.48
C LEU A 83 1.93 4.99 4.18
N ALA A 84 2.44 5.68 3.17
CA ALA A 84 1.77 5.88 1.89
C ALA A 84 2.32 4.98 0.77
N SER A 85 3.59 4.57 0.86
CA SER A 85 4.19 3.62 -0.07
C SER A 85 5.27 2.81 0.61
N TYR A 86 5.41 1.56 0.20
CA TYR A 86 6.47 0.67 0.61
C TYR A 86 6.86 -0.23 -0.55
N GLU A 87 8.12 -0.15 -0.94
CA GLU A 87 8.74 -1.05 -1.91
C GLU A 87 9.96 -1.69 -1.29
N TRP A 88 10.22 -2.94 -1.60
CA TRP A 88 11.41 -3.63 -1.18
C TRP A 88 12.00 -4.46 -2.31
N LYS A 89 13.32 -4.53 -2.33
CA LYS A 89 14.10 -5.33 -3.28
C LYS A 89 15.15 -6.11 -2.52
N THR A 90 15.30 -7.37 -2.85
CA THR A 90 16.38 -8.20 -2.33
C THR A 90 17.15 -8.76 -3.53
N ASN A 91 18.47 -8.54 -3.52
CA ASN A 91 19.38 -9.12 -4.50
C ASN A 91 20.36 -10.05 -3.76
N ALA A 92 20.53 -11.28 -4.25
CA ALA A 92 21.39 -12.26 -3.63
C ALA A 92 22.30 -12.89 -4.69
N THR A 93 23.60 -12.78 -4.44
CA THR A 93 24.66 -13.45 -5.19
C THR A 93 25.55 -14.24 -4.22
N PRO A 94 26.38 -15.19 -4.67
CA PRO A 94 27.27 -15.89 -3.77
C PRO A 94 28.14 -14.90 -2.95
N GLY A 95 28.00 -14.94 -1.62
CA GLY A 95 28.73 -14.08 -0.69
C GLY A 95 28.18 -12.67 -0.47
N LEU A 96 27.14 -12.26 -1.21
CA LEU A 96 26.54 -10.92 -1.05
C LEU A 96 25.00 -11.00 -1.12
N LYS A 97 24.36 -10.57 -0.04
CA LYS A 97 22.89 -10.38 0.03
C LYS A 97 22.62 -8.91 0.29
N GLN A 98 21.91 -8.26 -0.63
CA GLN A 98 21.54 -6.85 -0.53
C GLN A 98 20.03 -6.74 -0.27
N ARG A 99 19.66 -5.86 0.63
CA ARG A 99 18.27 -5.49 0.93
C ARG A 99 18.12 -3.98 0.80
N GLN A 100 17.15 -3.56 0.02
CA GLN A 100 16.76 -2.17 -0.17
C GLN A 100 15.27 -2.02 0.14
N GLU A 101 14.91 -0.97 0.86
CA GLU A 101 13.52 -0.58 1.11
C GLU A 101 13.36 0.89 0.70
N GLU A 102 12.33 1.18 -0.06
CA GLU A 102 11.92 2.54 -0.41
C GLU A 102 10.55 2.81 0.21
N VAL A 103 10.45 3.85 1.00
CA VAL A 103 9.23 4.16 1.74
C VAL A 103 8.83 5.62 1.59
N VAL A 104 7.54 5.86 1.56
CA VAL A 104 6.95 7.19 1.59
C VAL A 104 5.99 7.26 2.77
N VAL A 105 6.26 8.18 3.68
CA VAL A 105 5.41 8.48 4.83
C VAL A 105 4.84 9.88 4.67
N VAL A 106 3.57 10.04 4.93
CA VAL A 106 2.88 11.33 4.83
C VAL A 106 2.36 11.73 6.19
N GLY A 107 2.73 12.94 6.62
CA GLY A 107 2.19 13.62 7.79
C GLY A 107 1.20 14.71 7.39
N GLN A 108 0.13 14.88 8.17
CA GLN A 108 -0.84 15.96 8.00
C GLN A 108 -1.04 16.71 9.29
N SER A 109 -0.95 18.04 9.23
CA SER A 109 -1.38 18.95 10.28
C SER A 109 -2.18 20.10 9.68
N GLY A 110 -3.48 20.17 9.98
CA GLY A 110 -4.38 21.13 9.36
C GLY A 110 -4.42 20.96 7.83
N ALA A 111 -4.13 22.05 7.10
CA ALA A 111 -4.07 22.06 5.63
C ALA A 111 -2.68 21.71 5.08
N LYS A 112 -1.66 21.63 5.92
CA LYS A 112 -0.28 21.35 5.52
C LYS A 112 -0.02 19.85 5.49
N TRP A 113 0.56 19.39 4.39
CA TRP A 113 1.03 18.03 4.20
C TRP A 113 2.55 18.02 4.18
N THR A 114 3.14 17.00 4.77
CA THR A 114 4.58 16.75 4.72
C THR A 114 4.80 15.34 4.22
N THR A 115 5.58 15.20 3.16
CA THR A 115 5.98 13.90 2.62
C THR A 115 7.43 13.65 2.99
N VAL A 116 7.68 12.52 3.65
CA VAL A 116 9.02 12.01 3.99
C VAL A 116 9.28 10.77 3.16
N SER A 117 10.27 10.83 2.28
CA SER A 117 10.73 9.70 1.47
C SER A 117 12.05 9.21 2.03
N LEU A 118 12.17 7.91 2.28
CA LEU A 118 13.37 7.29 2.84
C LEU A 118 13.76 6.08 1.99
N ARG A 119 15.05 5.93 1.72
CA ARG A 119 15.62 4.71 1.16
C ARG A 119 16.54 4.08 2.19
N PHE A 120 16.24 2.85 2.56
CA PHE A 120 17.05 2.03 3.43
C PHE A 120 17.86 1.03 2.60
N TYR A 121 19.05 0.73 3.08
CA TYR A 121 19.93 -0.25 2.49
C TYR A 121 20.67 -1.06 3.57
N ALA A 122 20.88 -2.34 3.29
CA ALA A 122 21.72 -3.22 4.09
C ALA A 122 22.41 -4.25 3.22
N GLU A 123 23.61 -4.62 3.61
CA GLU A 123 24.35 -5.76 3.03
C GLU A 123 24.49 -6.88 4.06
N ASN A 124 24.20 -8.09 3.62
CA ASN A 124 24.25 -9.30 4.44
C ASN A 124 23.37 -9.14 5.70
N ASP A 125 23.94 -9.34 6.88
CA ASP A 125 23.23 -9.23 8.16
C ASP A 125 23.45 -7.86 8.84
N ALA A 126 23.98 -6.87 8.10
CA ALA A 126 24.12 -5.53 8.62
C ALA A 126 22.74 -4.87 8.88
N PRO A 127 22.64 -3.96 9.86
CA PRO A 127 21.42 -3.20 10.09
C PRO A 127 21.08 -2.32 8.88
N LEU A 128 19.79 -2.13 8.64
CA LEU A 128 19.30 -1.20 7.61
C LEU A 128 19.71 0.23 7.98
N GLN A 129 20.40 0.91 7.07
CA GLN A 129 20.78 2.32 7.19
C GLN A 129 20.06 3.13 6.10
N ILE A 130 19.74 4.38 6.41
CA ILE A 130 19.14 5.30 5.45
C ILE A 130 20.25 5.81 4.54
N THR A 131 20.14 5.54 3.24
CA THR A 131 21.08 5.98 2.20
C THR A 131 20.57 7.18 1.40
N GLU A 132 19.28 7.45 1.49
CA GLU A 132 18.66 8.62 0.85
C GLU A 132 17.44 9.04 1.66
N TRP A 133 17.24 10.34 1.79
CA TRP A 133 16.06 10.90 2.43
C TRP A 133 15.66 12.22 1.78
N ASN A 134 14.35 12.51 1.82
CA ASN A 134 13.81 13.78 1.35
C ASN A 134 12.58 14.14 2.18
N VAL A 135 12.42 15.44 2.50
CA VAL A 135 11.26 15.97 3.23
C VAL A 135 10.72 17.16 2.43
N VAL A 136 9.45 17.11 2.08
CA VAL A 136 8.80 18.13 1.25
C VAL A 136 7.43 18.48 1.83
N ALA A 137 7.18 19.78 2.01
CA ALA A 137 5.86 20.30 2.36
C ALA A 137 4.99 20.55 1.13
N SER A 138 3.68 20.39 1.30
CA SER A 138 2.68 20.73 0.30
C SER A 138 1.41 21.29 0.95
N GLN A 139 0.72 22.18 0.25
CA GLN A 139 -0.64 22.62 0.59
C GLN A 139 -1.70 21.74 -0.07
N THR A 140 -1.30 20.89 -0.98
CA THR A 140 -2.17 19.92 -1.65
C THR A 140 -1.87 18.54 -1.17
N LYS A 141 -2.90 17.68 -1.15
CA LYS A 141 -2.75 16.28 -0.79
C LYS A 141 -1.75 15.59 -1.70
N PRO A 142 -0.76 14.86 -1.15
CA PRO A 142 0.23 14.13 -1.94
C PRO A 142 -0.41 13.07 -2.86
N GLU A 143 0.14 12.91 -4.07
CA GLU A 143 -0.35 11.95 -5.07
C GLU A 143 -0.39 10.51 -4.55
N ALA A 144 0.59 10.13 -3.71
CA ALA A 144 0.62 8.80 -3.11
C ALA A 144 -0.68 8.48 -2.33
N LEU A 145 -1.26 9.47 -1.64
CA LEU A 145 -2.52 9.29 -0.91
C LEU A 145 -3.73 9.32 -1.84
N THR A 146 -3.72 10.15 -2.87
CA THR A 146 -4.82 10.18 -3.86
C THR A 146 -4.91 8.87 -4.63
N PHE A 147 -3.76 8.24 -4.93
CA PHE A 147 -3.72 6.91 -5.51
C PHE A 147 -4.35 5.86 -4.58
N ILE A 148 -3.98 5.86 -3.30
CA ILE A 148 -4.55 4.94 -2.29
C ILE A 148 -6.08 5.10 -2.22
N GLU A 149 -6.58 6.32 -2.13
CA GLU A 149 -8.02 6.58 -2.06
C GLU A 149 -8.77 6.15 -3.32
N SER A 150 -8.19 6.40 -4.50
CA SER A 150 -8.78 5.95 -5.77
C SER A 150 -8.83 4.44 -5.87
N TYR A 151 -7.77 3.75 -5.42
CA TYR A 151 -7.74 2.30 -5.34
C TYR A 151 -8.79 1.76 -4.37
N GLU A 152 -8.91 2.34 -3.17
CA GLU A 152 -9.92 1.92 -2.19
C GLU A 152 -11.37 2.18 -2.66
N ALA A 153 -11.60 3.32 -3.32
CA ALA A 153 -12.89 3.62 -3.92
C ALA A 153 -13.25 2.61 -5.03
N GLY A 154 -12.29 2.28 -5.90
CA GLY A 154 -12.42 1.25 -6.91
C GLY A 154 -12.69 -0.14 -6.31
N ALA A 155 -11.96 -0.51 -5.27
CA ALA A 155 -12.14 -1.78 -4.56
C ALA A 155 -13.51 -1.87 -3.88
N LYS A 156 -14.01 -0.80 -3.27
CA LYS A 156 -15.37 -0.74 -2.69
C LYS A 156 -16.44 -0.92 -3.77
N THR A 157 -16.28 -0.23 -4.90
CA THR A 157 -17.22 -0.35 -6.03
C THR A 157 -17.21 -1.77 -6.61
N ALA A 158 -16.03 -2.35 -6.80
CA ALA A 158 -15.89 -3.72 -7.31
C ALA A 158 -16.53 -4.77 -6.38
N ARG A 159 -16.44 -4.60 -5.06
CA ARG A 159 -17.09 -5.51 -4.09
C ARG A 159 -18.59 -5.57 -4.25
N ILE A 160 -19.24 -4.51 -4.71
CA ILE A 160 -20.69 -4.46 -4.91
C ILE A 160 -21.03 -4.87 -6.35
N ALA A 161 -20.33 -4.31 -7.34
CA ALA A 161 -20.64 -4.50 -8.74
C ALA A 161 -20.41 -5.95 -9.22
N VAL A 162 -19.31 -6.56 -8.80
CA VAL A 162 -18.96 -7.91 -9.29
C VAL A 162 -19.96 -8.99 -8.87
N PRO A 163 -20.41 -9.09 -7.60
CA PRO A 163 -21.46 -10.04 -7.23
C PRO A 163 -22.78 -9.83 -8.02
N LEU A 164 -23.16 -8.57 -8.25
CA LEU A 164 -24.38 -8.25 -9.01
C LEU A 164 -24.27 -8.70 -10.47
N VAL A 165 -23.12 -8.47 -11.11
CA VAL A 165 -22.86 -8.93 -12.47
C VAL A 165 -22.88 -10.46 -12.54
N LEU A 166 -22.26 -11.15 -11.57
CA LEU A 166 -22.28 -12.62 -11.52
C LEU A 166 -23.69 -13.18 -11.31
N LEU A 167 -24.50 -12.56 -10.47
CA LEU A 167 -25.90 -12.93 -10.28
C LEU A 167 -26.71 -12.73 -11.56
N ALA A 168 -26.49 -11.62 -12.26
CA ALA A 168 -27.16 -11.35 -13.54
C ALA A 168 -26.77 -12.38 -14.61
N ILE A 169 -25.48 -12.70 -14.74
CA ILE A 169 -24.99 -13.73 -15.67
C ILE A 169 -25.54 -15.10 -15.29
N GLY A 170 -25.48 -15.48 -14.00
CA GLY A 170 -26.02 -16.74 -13.51
C GLY A 170 -27.53 -16.86 -13.76
N GLY A 171 -28.29 -15.79 -13.52
CA GLY A 171 -29.72 -15.71 -13.81
C GLY A 171 -30.03 -15.87 -15.30
N LEU A 172 -29.24 -15.21 -16.16
CA LEU A 172 -29.39 -15.32 -17.61
C LEU A 172 -29.11 -16.75 -18.11
N ILE A 173 -28.02 -17.36 -17.63
CA ILE A 173 -27.67 -18.75 -17.98
C ILE A 173 -28.79 -19.72 -17.52
N PHE A 174 -29.27 -19.55 -16.29
CA PHE A 174 -30.34 -20.37 -15.74
C PHE A 174 -31.62 -20.22 -16.57
N TRP A 175 -32.00 -18.98 -16.95
CA TRP A 175 -33.16 -18.71 -17.79
C TRP A 175 -33.05 -19.35 -19.18
N LEU A 176 -31.86 -19.24 -19.79
CA LEU A 176 -31.60 -19.87 -21.11
C LEU A 176 -31.69 -21.41 -21.04
N ILE A 177 -31.15 -22.04 -20.00
CA ILE A 177 -31.25 -23.49 -19.80
C ILE A 177 -32.72 -23.90 -19.60
N ARG A 178 -33.46 -23.17 -18.77
CA ARG A 178 -34.90 -23.44 -18.55
C ARG A 178 -35.72 -23.31 -19.83
N ARG A 179 -35.48 -22.26 -20.62
CA ARG A 179 -36.14 -22.03 -21.91
C ARG A 179 -35.84 -23.15 -22.91
N ARG A 180 -34.61 -23.65 -22.98
CA ARG A 180 -34.22 -24.77 -23.85
C ARG A 180 -34.88 -26.08 -23.41
N ARG A 181 -35.02 -26.34 -22.12
CA ARG A 181 -35.73 -27.53 -21.60
C ARG A 181 -37.21 -27.49 -21.87
N ALA A 182 -37.85 -26.33 -21.75
CA ALA A 182 -39.28 -26.15 -22.06
C ALA A 182 -39.58 -26.44 -23.53
N LYS A 183 -38.68 -26.07 -24.45
CA LYS A 183 -38.87 -26.36 -25.91
C LYS A 183 -38.65 -27.83 -26.29
N ARG A 184 -37.91 -28.59 -25.48
CA ARG A 184 -37.65 -30.05 -25.72
C ARG A 184 -38.71 -30.96 -25.11
N GLY A 185 -39.59 -30.43 -24.27
CA GLY A 185 -40.61 -31.19 -23.56
C GLY A 185 -42.00 -31.19 -24.25
N THR A 186 -42.15 -30.60 -25.42
CA THR A 186 -43.39 -30.73 -26.24
C THR A 186 -43.21 -31.90 -27.20
N PRO A 187 -43.86 -33.07 -26.98
CA PRO A 187 -43.91 -34.14 -27.96
C PRO A 187 -44.67 -33.61 -29.20
N PRO A 188 -44.22 -33.99 -30.41
CA PRO A 188 -45.03 -33.71 -31.60
C PRO A 188 -46.33 -34.51 -31.50
N LEU A 189 -47.44 -33.82 -31.70
CA LEU A 189 -48.78 -34.41 -31.93
C LEU A 189 -48.76 -35.22 -33.23
#